data_18e74684368f2d8e4752a6062646a6c5
#
_entry.id   18e74684368f2d8e4752a6062646a6c5
#
_cell.length_a   1.000
_cell.length_b   1.000
_cell.length_c   1.000
_cell.angle_alpha   90.00
_cell.angle_beta   90.00
_cell.angle_gamma   90.00
#
_symmetry.space_group_name_H-M   'P 1'
#
loop_
_entity.id
_entity.type
_entity.pdbx_description
1 polymer ?
#
loop_
_entity_poly.entity_id
_entity_poly.type
_entity_poly.pdbx_seq_one_letter_code
_entity_poly.pdbx_strand_id
1 'polypeptide(L)'
;QKYGVNCMVMPPIGMGSQNPGQRELPFCIHTRYETQKAILTDIVSSLYVQGIRKLVIINGHGGNTFKSMIRDLSVDYPDFLIASSEWYTVLKVKDYFENPGDHADEVETSVMMHYHPELVNLEEAGSGEYKTFAVQSLNEKVAWIPRNWGKVSKDTGVGDPRGASAEKGKKFAEAVAEKYARLFDELVNQKLY
;
A
#
# COMPACT_ATOMS: atom_id res chain seq x y z
N GLN A 1 -9.88 17.85 -7.05
CA GLN A 1 -10.53 19.08 -7.57
C GLN A 1 -10.65 19.08 -9.09
N LYS A 2 -9.71 18.45 -9.84
CA LYS A 2 -9.71 18.43 -11.32
C LYS A 2 -11.02 17.87 -11.93
N TYR A 3 -11.61 16.86 -11.29
CA TYR A 3 -12.84 16.19 -11.74
C TYR A 3 -14.09 16.66 -10.99
N GLY A 4 -13.98 17.56 -10.01
CA GLY A 4 -15.12 18.05 -9.25
C GLY A 4 -15.81 17.00 -8.36
N VAL A 5 -15.16 15.86 -8.12
CA VAL A 5 -15.71 14.77 -7.30
C VAL A 5 -15.70 15.14 -5.84
N ASN A 6 -16.83 15.04 -5.18
CA ASN A 6 -16.95 15.18 -3.73
C ASN A 6 -16.48 13.89 -3.06
N CYS A 7 -15.29 13.93 -2.46
CA CYS A 7 -14.78 12.83 -1.64
C CYS A 7 -14.23 13.38 -0.32
N MET A 8 -14.29 12.54 0.70
CA MET A 8 -13.69 12.81 2.02
C MET A 8 -12.55 11.84 2.24
N VAL A 9 -11.41 12.35 2.69
CA VAL A 9 -10.28 11.53 3.13
C VAL A 9 -10.41 11.31 4.63
N MET A 10 -10.48 10.04 5.04
CA MET A 10 -10.52 9.65 6.44
C MET A 10 -9.10 9.67 7.05
N PRO A 11 -8.98 9.76 8.39
CA PRO A 11 -7.69 9.60 9.05
C PRO A 11 -7.02 8.27 8.65
N PRO A 12 -5.69 8.25 8.45
CA PRO A 12 -4.98 7.03 8.11
C PRO A 12 -4.97 6.05 9.30
N ILE A 13 -4.99 4.75 8.99
CA ILE A 13 -4.80 3.69 9.97
C ILE A 13 -3.35 3.24 9.88
N GLY A 14 -2.54 3.62 10.86
CA GLY A 14 -1.10 3.38 10.91
C GLY A 14 -0.68 1.97 11.34
N MET A 15 -1.61 1.01 11.40
CA MET A 15 -1.35 -0.36 11.85
C MET A 15 -1.76 -1.37 10.77
N GLY A 16 -0.98 -2.44 10.61
CA GLY A 16 -1.24 -3.44 9.58
C GLY A 16 -0.66 -4.82 9.88
N SER A 17 -0.73 -5.72 8.92
CA SER A 17 -0.11 -7.04 8.98
C SER A 17 1.38 -6.96 8.72
N GLN A 18 2.18 -7.40 9.69
CA GLN A 18 3.62 -7.41 9.61
C GLN A 18 4.17 -8.82 9.39
N ASN A 19 5.26 -8.95 8.67
CA ASN A 19 5.95 -10.21 8.50
C ASN A 19 6.68 -10.65 9.79
N PRO A 20 6.99 -11.96 9.96
CA PRO A 20 7.91 -12.40 11.00
C PRO A 20 9.24 -11.63 10.94
N GLY A 21 9.77 -11.25 12.09
CA GLY A 21 11.00 -10.45 12.20
C GLY A 21 10.79 -8.93 12.11
N GLN A 22 9.61 -8.47 11.73
CA GLN A 22 9.30 -7.02 11.74
C GLN A 22 8.78 -6.54 13.10
N ARG A 23 8.18 -7.42 13.90
CA ARG A 23 7.63 -7.06 15.22
C ARG A 23 8.69 -6.67 16.25
N GLU A 24 9.93 -7.04 16.02
CA GLU A 24 11.07 -6.66 16.85
C GLU A 24 11.59 -5.24 16.52
N LEU A 25 11.12 -4.64 15.43
CA LEU A 25 11.48 -3.28 15.04
C LEU A 25 10.68 -2.26 15.86
N PRO A 26 11.29 -1.15 16.28
CA PRO A 26 10.59 -0.08 17.01
C PRO A 26 9.37 0.41 16.26
N PHE A 27 8.26 0.59 16.98
CA PHE A 27 6.97 1.09 16.45
C PHE A 27 6.32 0.23 15.35
N CYS A 28 6.86 -0.95 15.01
CA CYS A 28 6.25 -1.86 14.06
C CYS A 28 5.13 -2.66 14.72
N ILE A 29 3.92 -2.14 14.68
CA ILE A 29 2.76 -2.73 15.37
C ILE A 29 2.03 -3.67 14.41
N HIS A 30 2.07 -4.99 14.72
CA HIS A 30 1.31 -5.98 13.99
C HIS A 30 -0.14 -6.04 14.48
N THR A 31 -1.09 -5.90 13.57
CA THR A 31 -2.51 -6.17 13.82
C THR A 31 -2.94 -7.45 13.10
N ARG A 32 -3.64 -8.33 13.86
CA ARG A 32 -4.17 -9.56 13.29
C ARG A 32 -5.32 -9.29 12.34
N TYR A 33 -5.62 -10.26 11.48
CA TYR A 33 -6.72 -10.21 10.53
C TYR A 33 -8.06 -9.84 11.20
N GLU A 34 -8.39 -10.48 12.33
CA GLU A 34 -9.64 -10.25 13.06
C GLU A 34 -9.76 -8.80 13.54
N THR A 35 -8.64 -8.22 14.02
CA THR A 35 -8.61 -6.82 14.46
C THR A 35 -8.81 -5.88 13.29
N GLN A 36 -8.12 -6.11 12.17
CA GLN A 36 -8.28 -5.30 10.96
C GLN A 36 -9.70 -5.41 10.40
N LYS A 37 -10.28 -6.63 10.38
CA LYS A 37 -11.65 -6.87 9.96
C LYS A 37 -12.64 -6.14 10.86
N ALA A 38 -12.46 -6.18 12.19
CA ALA A 38 -13.32 -5.47 13.13
C ALA A 38 -13.29 -3.95 12.89
N ILE A 39 -12.10 -3.36 12.74
CA ILE A 39 -11.95 -1.94 12.44
C ILE A 39 -12.66 -1.57 11.13
N LEU A 40 -12.45 -2.34 10.07
CA LEU A 40 -13.09 -2.08 8.79
C LEU A 40 -14.61 -2.24 8.86
N THR A 41 -15.10 -3.23 9.62
CA THR A 41 -16.53 -3.44 9.85
C THR A 41 -17.17 -2.25 10.56
N ASP A 42 -16.55 -1.72 11.61
CA ASP A 42 -17.05 -0.56 12.34
C ASP A 42 -17.08 0.69 11.46
N ILE A 43 -16.06 0.87 10.62
CA ILE A 43 -16.01 1.97 9.64
C ILE A 43 -17.17 1.84 8.65
N VAL A 44 -17.33 0.68 8.01
CA VAL A 44 -18.39 0.45 7.00
C VAL A 44 -19.76 0.61 7.62
N SER A 45 -20.00 0.01 8.78
CA SER A 45 -21.27 0.13 9.52
C SER A 45 -21.62 1.59 9.81
N SER A 46 -20.65 2.35 10.31
CA SER A 46 -20.85 3.77 10.63
C SER A 46 -21.17 4.60 9.39
N LEU A 47 -20.41 4.40 8.32
CA LEU A 47 -20.61 5.09 7.03
C LEU A 47 -21.96 4.71 6.41
N TYR A 48 -22.36 3.45 6.53
CA TYR A 48 -23.64 2.95 6.02
C TYR A 48 -24.83 3.64 6.66
N VAL A 49 -24.84 3.76 8.00
CA VAL A 49 -25.89 4.46 8.74
C VAL A 49 -25.94 5.95 8.38
N GLN A 50 -24.81 6.56 8.04
CA GLN A 50 -24.71 7.95 7.59
C GLN A 50 -25.15 8.16 6.13
N GLY A 51 -25.57 7.11 5.43
CA GLY A 51 -26.01 7.19 4.03
C GLY A 51 -24.88 7.12 2.99
N ILE A 52 -23.63 6.94 3.42
CA ILE A 52 -22.50 6.74 2.51
C ILE A 52 -22.55 5.32 1.96
N ARG A 53 -22.20 5.14 0.68
CA ARG A 53 -22.30 3.84 -0.02
C ARG A 53 -21.07 3.46 -0.80
N LYS A 54 -19.98 4.23 -0.68
CA LYS A 54 -18.73 3.94 -1.39
C LYS A 54 -17.54 4.23 -0.49
N LEU A 55 -16.61 3.28 -0.40
CA LEU A 55 -15.35 3.38 0.31
C LEU A 55 -14.22 2.87 -0.58
N VAL A 56 -13.17 3.65 -0.73
CA VAL A 56 -11.93 3.23 -1.40
C VAL A 56 -10.80 3.18 -0.38
N ILE A 57 -10.22 2.01 -0.20
CA ILE A 57 -9.05 1.79 0.65
C ILE A 57 -7.81 1.97 -0.21
N ILE A 58 -7.01 2.99 0.06
CA ILE A 58 -5.69 3.15 -0.56
C ILE A 58 -4.67 2.53 0.39
N ASN A 59 -4.19 1.33 0.03
CA ASN A 59 -3.26 0.57 0.84
C ASN A 59 -1.83 1.03 0.59
N GLY A 60 -1.13 1.38 1.66
CA GLY A 60 0.27 1.78 1.65
C GLY A 60 1.24 0.68 2.09
N HIS A 61 0.76 -0.53 2.45
CA HIS A 61 1.62 -1.56 3.02
C HIS A 61 1.39 -2.94 2.39
N GLY A 62 2.44 -3.52 1.79
CA GLY A 62 2.38 -4.80 1.07
C GLY A 62 2.00 -6.02 1.92
N GLY A 63 2.11 -5.94 3.24
CA GLY A 63 1.68 -7.01 4.15
C GLY A 63 0.16 -7.12 4.33
N ASN A 64 -0.59 -6.08 3.99
CA ASN A 64 -2.04 -6.07 4.15
C ASN A 64 -2.75 -6.80 3.00
N THR A 65 -3.89 -7.41 3.32
CA THR A 65 -4.81 -7.97 2.32
C THR A 65 -6.26 -7.73 2.74
N PHE A 66 -6.99 -6.99 1.92
CA PHE A 66 -8.38 -6.61 2.21
C PHE A 66 -9.42 -7.47 1.48
N LYS A 67 -9.01 -8.24 0.47
CA LYS A 67 -9.94 -8.94 -0.45
C LYS A 67 -10.95 -9.85 0.27
N SER A 68 -10.51 -10.62 1.27
CA SER A 68 -11.41 -11.50 2.03
C SER A 68 -12.35 -10.70 2.92
N MET A 69 -11.86 -9.66 3.59
CA MET A 69 -12.68 -8.77 4.41
C MET A 69 -13.75 -8.07 3.57
N ILE A 70 -13.36 -7.58 2.38
CA ILE A 70 -14.29 -6.92 1.45
C ILE A 70 -15.38 -7.89 0.97
N ARG A 71 -15.04 -9.16 0.67
CA ARG A 71 -16.04 -10.16 0.29
C ARG A 71 -17.06 -10.38 1.39
N ASP A 72 -16.63 -10.55 2.63
CA ASP A 72 -17.52 -10.73 3.78
C ASP A 72 -18.45 -9.52 3.96
N LEU A 73 -17.86 -8.31 3.97
CA LEU A 73 -18.62 -7.07 4.11
C LEU A 73 -19.57 -6.80 2.94
N SER A 74 -19.23 -7.25 1.74
CA SER A 74 -20.13 -7.13 0.57
C SER A 74 -21.34 -8.08 0.67
N VAL A 75 -21.27 -9.15 1.46
CA VAL A 75 -22.43 -9.97 1.80
C VAL A 75 -23.31 -9.28 2.83
N ASP A 76 -22.68 -8.67 3.87
CA ASP A 76 -23.39 -7.99 4.94
C ASP A 76 -24.02 -6.65 4.49
N TYR A 77 -23.36 -5.97 3.53
CA TYR A 77 -23.74 -4.65 2.99
C TYR A 77 -23.78 -4.67 1.46
N PRO A 78 -24.77 -5.35 0.83
CA PRO A 78 -24.77 -5.62 -0.61
C PRO A 78 -24.89 -4.36 -1.50
N ASP A 79 -25.36 -3.24 -0.95
CA ASP A 79 -25.47 -1.95 -1.62
C ASP A 79 -24.32 -0.97 -1.26
N PHE A 80 -23.29 -1.46 -0.54
CA PHE A 80 -22.12 -0.67 -0.18
C PHE A 80 -20.90 -1.13 -1.00
N LEU A 81 -20.39 -0.26 -1.86
CA LEU A 81 -19.19 -0.54 -2.64
C LEU A 81 -17.94 -0.33 -1.79
N ILE A 82 -17.12 -1.37 -1.69
CA ILE A 82 -15.80 -1.30 -1.07
C ILE A 82 -14.76 -1.71 -2.10
N ALA A 83 -13.82 -0.83 -2.41
CA ALA A 83 -12.67 -1.12 -3.27
C ALA A 83 -11.37 -1.00 -2.48
N SER A 84 -10.35 -1.78 -2.83
CA SER A 84 -8.98 -1.61 -2.33
C SER A 84 -8.00 -1.49 -3.47
N SER A 85 -6.98 -0.68 -3.30
CA SER A 85 -5.91 -0.47 -4.27
C SER A 85 -4.59 -0.32 -3.54
N GLU A 86 -3.55 -0.98 -4.06
CA GLU A 86 -2.17 -0.80 -3.64
C GLU A 86 -1.54 0.29 -4.51
N TRP A 87 -1.24 1.47 -3.93
CA TRP A 87 -0.79 2.65 -4.67
C TRP A 87 0.46 2.39 -5.53
N TYR A 88 1.36 1.54 -5.06
CA TYR A 88 2.61 1.20 -5.72
C TYR A 88 2.45 0.24 -6.92
N THR A 89 1.24 -0.31 -7.14
CA THR A 89 0.94 -1.19 -8.28
C THR A 89 0.07 -0.53 -9.35
N VAL A 90 -0.40 0.70 -9.13
CA VAL A 90 -1.32 1.42 -10.03
C VAL A 90 -0.70 1.67 -11.40
N LEU A 91 0.62 1.84 -11.45
CA LEU A 91 1.41 2.07 -12.66
C LEU A 91 2.54 1.05 -12.76
N LYS A 92 3.09 0.88 -13.96
CA LYS A 92 4.32 0.12 -14.14
C LYS A 92 5.49 0.92 -13.59
N VAL A 93 5.98 0.55 -12.42
CA VAL A 93 7.08 1.24 -11.74
C VAL A 93 8.35 1.34 -12.59
N LYS A 94 8.63 0.35 -13.46
CA LYS A 94 9.77 0.33 -14.38
C LYS A 94 9.74 1.41 -15.46
N ASP A 95 8.59 2.06 -15.68
CA ASP A 95 8.48 3.19 -16.62
C ASP A 95 8.95 4.50 -15.96
N TYR A 96 9.18 4.50 -14.65
CA TYR A 96 9.54 5.66 -13.84
C TYR A 96 10.87 5.50 -13.11
N PHE A 97 11.26 4.26 -12.78
CA PHE A 97 12.39 3.92 -11.93
C PHE A 97 13.26 2.85 -12.57
N GLU A 98 14.57 2.97 -12.36
CA GLU A 98 15.57 2.07 -12.94
C GLU A 98 15.72 0.80 -12.10
N ASN A 99 15.65 0.94 -10.76
CA ASN A 99 15.90 -0.13 -9.79
C ASN A 99 14.73 -0.31 -8.80
N PRO A 100 13.49 -0.56 -9.29
CA PRO A 100 12.38 -0.80 -8.37
C PRO A 100 12.62 -2.09 -7.59
N GLY A 101 12.38 -2.03 -6.29
CA GLY A 101 12.50 -3.14 -5.34
C GLY A 101 11.14 -3.52 -4.73
N ASP A 102 11.14 -3.70 -3.41
CA ASP A 102 9.95 -4.16 -2.68
C ASP A 102 9.72 -3.39 -1.35
N HIS A 103 10.77 -2.79 -0.78
CA HIS A 103 10.65 -2.02 0.46
C HIS A 103 11.82 -1.05 0.63
N ALA A 104 11.51 0.19 0.96
CA ALA A 104 12.48 1.29 1.10
C ALA A 104 13.43 1.38 -0.12
N ASP A 105 12.92 1.08 -1.27
CA ASP A 105 13.59 1.04 -2.56
C ASP A 105 13.63 2.42 -3.24
N GLU A 106 14.03 2.45 -4.49
CA GLU A 106 14.04 3.67 -5.30
C GLU A 106 12.66 4.32 -5.40
N VAL A 107 11.58 3.52 -5.46
CA VAL A 107 10.20 4.00 -5.62
C VAL A 107 9.71 4.70 -4.37
N GLU A 108 9.70 3.97 -3.24
CA GLU A 108 9.19 4.50 -1.96
C GLU A 108 10.04 5.67 -1.49
N THR A 109 11.36 5.56 -1.60
CA THR A 109 12.30 6.61 -1.21
C THR A 109 12.10 7.88 -2.05
N SER A 110 11.90 7.75 -3.37
CA SER A 110 11.64 8.92 -4.23
C SER A 110 10.35 9.64 -3.86
N VAL A 111 9.27 8.89 -3.59
CA VAL A 111 8.00 9.47 -3.17
C VAL A 111 8.13 10.16 -1.80
N MET A 112 8.85 9.55 -0.86
CA MET A 112 9.17 10.18 0.42
C MET A 112 9.99 11.45 0.24
N MET A 113 11.02 11.46 -0.61
CA MET A 113 11.80 12.66 -0.92
C MET A 113 10.96 13.78 -1.52
N HIS A 114 9.89 13.46 -2.25
CA HIS A 114 8.98 14.46 -2.78
C HIS A 114 8.10 15.10 -1.72
N TYR A 115 7.50 14.28 -0.85
CA TYR A 115 6.52 14.77 0.14
C TYR A 115 7.16 15.18 1.48
N HIS A 116 8.21 14.46 1.90
CA HIS A 116 8.85 14.58 3.19
C HIS A 116 10.36 14.43 3.09
N PRO A 117 11.05 15.33 2.35
CA PRO A 117 12.50 15.24 2.15
C PRO A 117 13.29 15.26 3.47
N GLU A 118 12.74 15.92 4.48
CA GLU A 118 13.31 16.01 5.83
C GLU A 118 13.39 14.67 6.58
N LEU A 119 12.64 13.66 6.11
CA LEU A 119 12.63 12.31 6.70
C LEU A 119 13.54 11.32 5.95
N VAL A 120 14.22 11.76 4.90
CA VAL A 120 15.06 10.88 4.06
C VAL A 120 16.52 11.27 4.18
N ASN A 121 17.37 10.33 4.60
CA ASN A 121 18.82 10.47 4.61
C ASN A 121 19.47 9.38 3.74
N LEU A 122 19.75 9.69 2.48
CA LEU A 122 20.35 8.73 1.53
C LEU A 122 21.79 8.40 1.86
N GLU A 123 22.51 9.26 2.61
CA GLU A 123 23.91 8.99 3.00
C GLU A 123 24.02 7.84 4.00
N GLU A 124 22.96 7.61 4.78
CA GLU A 124 22.85 6.48 5.73
C GLU A 124 22.14 5.26 5.13
N ALA A 125 21.66 5.35 3.89
CA ALA A 125 20.95 4.26 3.25
C ALA A 125 21.89 3.09 2.93
N GLY A 126 21.44 1.88 3.23
CA GLY A 126 22.11 0.65 2.81
C GLY A 126 21.97 0.41 1.30
N SER A 127 22.61 -0.68 0.84
CA SER A 127 22.55 -1.09 -0.58
C SER A 127 21.21 -1.69 -1.00
N GLY A 128 20.31 -1.96 -0.04
CA GLY A 128 19.07 -2.70 -0.29
C GLY A 128 19.29 -4.17 -0.64
N GLU A 129 20.48 -4.72 -0.32
CA GLU A 129 20.78 -6.13 -0.54
C GLU A 129 19.88 -7.02 0.31
N TYR A 130 19.31 -8.02 -0.31
CA TYR A 130 18.40 -8.95 0.36
C TYR A 130 18.62 -10.39 -0.06
N LYS A 131 18.14 -11.32 0.78
CA LYS A 131 18.19 -12.75 0.51
C LYS A 131 16.83 -13.24 0.02
N THR A 132 16.86 -14.10 -0.99
CA THR A 132 15.69 -14.84 -1.46
C THR A 132 15.55 -16.17 -0.70
N PHE A 133 14.47 -16.89 -0.93
CA PHE A 133 14.31 -18.23 -0.37
C PHE A 133 15.35 -19.20 -0.96
N ALA A 134 15.88 -20.11 -0.14
CA ALA A 134 16.69 -21.24 -0.62
C ALA A 134 15.86 -22.25 -1.41
N VAL A 135 14.53 -22.27 -1.19
CA VAL A 135 13.58 -23.13 -1.94
C VAL A 135 13.16 -22.38 -3.20
N GLN A 136 13.69 -22.82 -4.34
CA GLN A 136 13.48 -22.16 -5.63
C GLN A 136 12.01 -22.01 -6.01
N SER A 137 11.18 -23.04 -5.77
CA SER A 137 9.75 -23.00 -6.07
C SER A 137 8.98 -21.88 -5.31
N LEU A 138 9.48 -21.44 -4.16
CA LEU A 138 8.91 -20.27 -3.46
C LEU A 138 9.27 -18.95 -4.17
N ASN A 139 10.49 -18.87 -4.73
CA ASN A 139 10.88 -17.71 -5.54
C ASN A 139 10.10 -17.63 -6.85
N GLU A 140 9.75 -18.78 -7.42
CA GLU A 140 8.90 -18.95 -8.61
C GLU A 140 7.40 -18.77 -8.30
N LYS A 141 7.05 -18.49 -7.04
CA LYS A 141 5.67 -18.25 -6.60
C LYS A 141 4.71 -19.47 -6.79
N VAL A 142 5.25 -20.71 -6.81
CA VAL A 142 4.42 -21.93 -6.79
C VAL A 142 3.62 -22.04 -5.51
N ALA A 143 4.17 -21.55 -4.39
CA ALA A 143 3.46 -21.39 -3.11
C ALA A 143 3.90 -20.09 -2.45
N TRP A 144 3.13 -19.66 -1.46
CA TRP A 144 3.43 -18.44 -0.70
C TRP A 144 3.62 -18.76 0.78
N ILE A 145 4.65 -18.15 1.38
CA ILE A 145 4.84 -18.07 2.82
C ILE A 145 5.28 -16.65 3.18
N PRO A 146 5.03 -16.18 4.42
CA PRO A 146 5.56 -14.90 4.87
C PRO A 146 7.09 -14.97 4.95
N ARG A 147 7.78 -13.95 4.48
CA ARG A 147 9.23 -13.82 4.64
C ARG A 147 9.57 -13.51 6.11
N ASN A 148 10.61 -14.15 6.64
CA ASN A 148 11.19 -13.71 7.91
C ASN A 148 12.08 -12.48 7.65
N TRP A 149 11.59 -11.29 7.95
CA TRP A 149 12.22 -10.03 7.57
C TRP A 149 13.63 -9.86 8.13
N GLY A 150 13.87 -10.25 9.37
CA GLY A 150 15.21 -10.21 9.96
C GLY A 150 16.23 -11.18 9.33
N LYS A 151 15.76 -12.12 8.47
CA LYS A 151 16.63 -13.01 7.67
C LYS A 151 16.76 -12.57 6.22
N VAL A 152 15.83 -11.75 5.75
CA VAL A 152 15.81 -11.27 4.35
C VAL A 152 16.78 -10.13 4.15
N SER A 153 16.80 -9.16 5.05
CA SER A 153 17.59 -7.94 4.93
C SER A 153 18.28 -7.61 6.25
N LYS A 154 19.42 -6.91 6.19
CA LYS A 154 20.16 -6.46 7.37
C LYS A 154 19.62 -5.16 7.94
N ASP A 155 19.13 -4.29 7.06
CA ASP A 155 18.74 -2.91 7.32
C ASP A 155 17.26 -2.64 6.97
N THR A 156 16.47 -3.71 6.81
CA THR A 156 15.07 -3.71 6.39
C THR A 156 14.81 -3.37 4.92
N GLY A 157 15.74 -2.72 4.21
CA GLY A 157 15.61 -2.40 2.79
C GLY A 157 15.58 -3.64 1.90
N VAL A 158 14.77 -3.62 0.85
CA VAL A 158 14.68 -4.63 -0.20
C VAL A 158 14.61 -3.92 -1.56
N GLY A 159 15.75 -3.60 -2.13
CA GLY A 159 15.94 -2.78 -3.31
C GLY A 159 16.84 -1.58 -3.01
N ASP A 160 17.58 -1.12 -4.02
CA ASP A 160 18.58 -0.05 -3.89
C ASP A 160 17.92 1.34 -3.93
N PRO A 161 17.95 2.14 -2.85
CA PRO A 161 17.35 3.48 -2.82
C PRO A 161 18.22 4.56 -3.45
N ARG A 162 19.51 4.28 -3.79
CA ARG A 162 20.49 5.31 -4.18
C ARG A 162 20.15 6.04 -5.48
N GLY A 163 19.33 5.44 -6.34
CA GLY A 163 18.80 6.08 -7.54
C GLY A 163 17.59 7.00 -7.30
N ALA A 164 17.13 7.12 -6.06
CA ALA A 164 15.94 7.90 -5.72
C ALA A 164 16.15 9.39 -5.90
N SER A 165 15.09 10.08 -6.31
CA SER A 165 15.05 11.55 -6.35
C SER A 165 13.64 12.08 -6.15
N ALA A 166 13.54 13.29 -5.59
CA ALA A 166 12.27 13.97 -5.40
C ALA A 166 11.53 14.21 -6.74
N GLU A 167 12.26 14.42 -7.84
CA GLU A 167 11.68 14.62 -9.17
C GLU A 167 11.01 13.34 -9.68
N LYS A 168 11.67 12.19 -9.58
CA LYS A 168 11.07 10.88 -9.92
C LYS A 168 9.83 10.61 -9.06
N GLY A 169 9.95 10.85 -7.74
CA GLY A 169 8.86 10.71 -6.80
C GLY A 169 7.65 11.58 -7.15
N LYS A 170 7.87 12.86 -7.46
CA LYS A 170 6.84 13.78 -7.91
C LYS A 170 6.12 13.26 -9.16
N LYS A 171 6.88 12.92 -10.18
CA LYS A 171 6.34 12.44 -11.47
C LYS A 171 5.47 11.19 -11.28
N PHE A 172 5.95 10.24 -10.48
CA PHE A 172 5.20 9.01 -10.20
C PHE A 172 3.95 9.28 -9.36
N ALA A 173 4.07 10.03 -8.26
CA ALA A 173 2.96 10.36 -7.37
C ALA A 173 1.84 11.13 -8.08
N GLU A 174 2.19 12.12 -8.92
CA GLU A 174 1.22 12.87 -9.72
C GLU A 174 0.48 11.95 -10.72
N ALA A 175 1.20 11.03 -11.38
CA ALA A 175 0.59 10.07 -12.30
C ALA A 175 -0.32 9.06 -11.58
N VAL A 176 0.04 8.59 -10.38
CA VAL A 176 -0.82 7.76 -9.53
C VAL A 176 -2.05 8.53 -9.08
N ALA A 177 -1.88 9.79 -8.64
CA ALA A 177 -2.99 10.66 -8.23
C ALA A 177 -3.99 10.90 -9.38
N GLU A 178 -3.52 11.07 -10.61
CA GLU A 178 -4.39 11.19 -11.79
C GLU A 178 -5.23 9.92 -12.01
N LYS A 179 -4.64 8.72 -11.82
CA LYS A 179 -5.38 7.45 -11.91
C LYS A 179 -6.46 7.33 -10.84
N TYR A 180 -6.16 7.74 -9.62
CA TYR A 180 -7.17 7.75 -8.56
C TYR A 180 -8.26 8.79 -8.79
N ALA A 181 -7.91 9.98 -9.25
CA ALA A 181 -8.89 11.01 -9.57
C ALA A 181 -9.89 10.52 -10.63
N ARG A 182 -9.38 9.84 -11.66
CA ARG A 182 -10.22 9.19 -12.67
C ARG A 182 -11.08 8.06 -12.10
N LEU A 183 -10.51 7.18 -11.26
CA LEU A 183 -11.27 6.11 -10.61
C LEU A 183 -12.43 6.69 -9.78
N PHE A 184 -12.18 7.75 -9.02
CA PHE A 184 -13.23 8.38 -8.20
C PHE A 184 -14.33 9.00 -9.06
N ASP A 185 -13.98 9.66 -10.16
CA ASP A 185 -14.95 10.18 -11.13
C ASP A 185 -15.81 9.06 -11.72
N GLU A 186 -15.19 7.98 -12.20
CA GLU A 186 -15.89 6.82 -12.75
C GLU A 186 -16.79 6.16 -11.71
N LEU A 187 -16.34 5.98 -10.46
CA LEU A 187 -17.14 5.40 -9.38
C LEU A 187 -18.35 6.25 -9.01
N VAL A 188 -18.29 7.57 -9.20
CA VAL A 188 -19.44 8.47 -8.94
C VAL A 188 -20.42 8.47 -10.10
N ASN A 189 -19.93 8.52 -11.32
CA ASN A 189 -20.72 8.85 -12.51
C ASN A 189 -21.12 7.64 -13.35
N GLN A 190 -20.59 6.45 -13.10
CA GLN A 190 -20.84 5.27 -13.92
C GLN A 190 -21.50 4.13 -13.12
N LYS A 191 -22.21 3.26 -13.82
CA LYS A 191 -22.66 1.97 -13.26
C LYS A 191 -21.51 0.98 -13.32
N LEU A 192 -21.45 0.06 -12.34
CA LEU A 192 -20.43 -0.98 -12.34
C LEU A 192 -20.64 -2.03 -13.44
N TYR A 193 -21.91 -2.25 -13.81
CA TYR A 193 -22.36 -3.21 -14.83
C TYR A 193 -23.51 -2.64 -15.64
#